data_c4b049f6f38a343caf3f7d06daa73576
#
_entry.id   c4b049f6f38a343caf3f7d06daa73576
#
_cell.length_a   1.000
_cell.length_b   1.000
_cell.length_c   1.000
_cell.angle_alpha   90.00
_cell.angle_beta   90.00
_cell.angle_gamma   90.00
#
_symmetry.space_group_name_H-M   'P 1'
#
loop_
_entity.id
_entity.type
_entity.pdbx_description
1 polymer ?
#
loop_
_entity_poly.entity_id
_entity_poly.type
_entity_poly.pdbx_seq_one_letter_code
_entity_poly.pdbx_strand_id
1 'polypeptide(L)'
;MVEKKDRVELPENTVKSGLMSKKIRVGLDFDGVVAYNPFRVVRAPVAMVKKKIFREKKLKFLIPANKWQRMIWSVVFGSSMLPAQGVELLREMATDPRWEFHLVTARFSFLQDDLAKWLNKNGLTDVFKTINLNKKDDQPHLFKEEIMKRLNVHYFVDDNLDIVEYLAKKKNAKIYWIYNFIDRSYPYEFKYPYLEKALRGIATNEDTF
;
A
#
# COMPACT_ATOMS: atom_id res chain seq x y z
N MET A 1 -59.84 -28.46 -42.76
CA MET A 1 -59.53 -28.63 -41.33
C MET A 1 -58.02 -28.59 -41.24
N VAL A 2 -57.42 -27.47 -40.88
CA VAL A 2 -55.96 -27.30 -40.81
C VAL A 2 -55.63 -26.98 -39.35
N GLU A 3 -54.89 -27.85 -38.74
CA GLU A 3 -54.47 -27.84 -37.35
C GLU A 3 -53.48 -26.68 -37.15
N LYS A 4 -53.78 -25.78 -36.24
CA LYS A 4 -52.94 -24.68 -35.80
C LYS A 4 -51.94 -25.24 -34.81
N LYS A 5 -50.66 -25.26 -35.15
CA LYS A 5 -49.54 -25.64 -34.29
C LYS A 5 -49.24 -24.49 -33.37
N ASP A 6 -49.50 -24.68 -32.08
CA ASP A 6 -49.11 -23.73 -31.01
C ASP A 6 -47.60 -23.66 -30.92
N ARG A 7 -47.05 -22.46 -31.13
CA ARG A 7 -45.65 -22.11 -30.98
C ARG A 7 -45.42 -21.79 -29.50
N VAL A 8 -44.79 -22.69 -28.77
CA VAL A 8 -44.32 -22.45 -27.38
C VAL A 8 -43.19 -21.44 -27.45
N GLU A 9 -43.46 -20.22 -26.99
CA GLU A 9 -42.41 -19.22 -26.76
C GLU A 9 -41.60 -19.60 -25.52
N LEU A 10 -40.31 -19.83 -25.73
CA LEU A 10 -39.35 -19.99 -24.65
C LEU A 10 -39.10 -18.62 -23.99
N PRO A 11 -39.00 -18.55 -22.64
CA PRO A 11 -38.75 -17.30 -21.98
C PRO A 11 -37.35 -16.78 -22.36
N GLU A 12 -37.30 -15.52 -22.83
CA GLU A 12 -36.04 -14.80 -23.04
C GLU A 12 -35.20 -14.87 -21.79
N ASN A 13 -34.02 -15.47 -21.93
CA ASN A 13 -32.96 -15.40 -20.94
C ASN A 13 -32.63 -13.94 -20.71
N THR A 14 -33.17 -13.37 -19.65
CA THR A 14 -32.73 -12.10 -19.08
C THR A 14 -31.30 -12.31 -18.61
N VAL A 15 -30.35 -12.00 -19.47
CA VAL A 15 -28.94 -11.87 -19.13
C VAL A 15 -28.91 -10.80 -18.05
N LYS A 16 -28.82 -11.25 -16.79
CA LYS A 16 -28.52 -10.36 -15.67
C LYS A 16 -27.23 -9.64 -16.03
N SER A 17 -27.34 -8.37 -16.39
CA SER A 17 -26.21 -7.46 -16.51
C SER A 17 -25.47 -7.55 -15.17
N GLY A 18 -24.34 -8.26 -15.17
CA GLY A 18 -23.50 -8.36 -13.99
C GLY A 18 -23.18 -6.93 -13.55
N LEU A 19 -23.68 -6.53 -12.39
CA LEU A 19 -23.20 -5.34 -11.71
C LEU A 19 -21.68 -5.47 -11.66
N MET A 20 -20.97 -4.66 -12.44
CA MET A 20 -19.53 -4.54 -12.32
C MET A 20 -19.26 -4.02 -10.90
N SER A 21 -18.92 -4.92 -9.98
CA SER A 21 -18.61 -4.55 -8.61
C SER A 21 -17.50 -3.52 -8.65
N LYS A 22 -17.72 -2.38 -8.01
CA LYS A 22 -16.76 -1.28 -7.96
C LYS A 22 -15.45 -1.80 -7.39
N LYS A 23 -14.39 -1.76 -8.18
CA LYS A 23 -13.06 -2.22 -7.74
C LYS A 23 -12.54 -1.37 -6.61
N ILE A 24 -12.09 -2.02 -5.56
CA ILE A 24 -11.48 -1.42 -4.37
C ILE A 24 -9.96 -1.37 -4.60
N ARG A 25 -9.42 -0.15 -4.75
CA ARG A 25 -8.00 0.08 -5.00
C ARG A 25 -7.26 0.35 -3.71
N VAL A 26 -6.27 -0.51 -3.42
CA VAL A 26 -5.46 -0.45 -2.22
C VAL A 26 -4.00 -0.21 -2.59
N GLY A 27 -3.42 0.89 -2.14
CA GLY A 27 -2.00 1.16 -2.26
C GLY A 27 -1.26 0.65 -1.02
N LEU A 28 -0.13 -0.02 -1.23
CA LEU A 28 0.72 -0.53 -0.16
C LEU A 28 2.13 0.01 -0.33
N ASP A 29 2.73 0.54 0.76
CA ASP A 29 4.18 0.75 0.79
C ASP A 29 4.89 -0.61 0.84
N PHE A 30 6.16 -0.62 0.52
CA PHE A 30 6.97 -1.83 0.54
C PHE A 30 7.64 -2.06 1.89
N ASP A 31 8.55 -1.14 2.29
CA ASP A 31 9.37 -1.28 3.49
C ASP A 31 8.57 -1.08 4.77
N GLY A 32 8.49 -2.11 5.61
CA GLY A 32 7.73 -2.08 6.85
C GLY A 32 6.22 -2.37 6.69
N VAL A 33 5.74 -2.54 5.45
CA VAL A 33 4.36 -2.93 5.13
C VAL A 33 4.32 -4.30 4.48
N VAL A 34 4.79 -4.45 3.24
CA VAL A 34 4.84 -5.74 2.52
C VAL A 34 6.08 -6.54 2.90
N ALA A 35 7.22 -5.87 3.07
CA ALA A 35 8.45 -6.47 3.59
C ALA A 35 8.69 -6.03 5.03
N TYR A 36 8.97 -7.00 5.92
CA TYR A 36 9.35 -6.70 7.29
C TYR A 36 10.71 -5.98 7.31
N ASN A 37 10.76 -4.81 7.94
CA ASN A 37 11.99 -4.04 8.10
C ASN A 37 12.30 -3.82 9.58
N PRO A 38 13.30 -4.50 10.18
CA PRO A 38 13.65 -4.35 11.59
C PRO A 38 14.15 -2.94 11.94
N PHE A 39 14.76 -2.23 10.99
CA PHE A 39 15.27 -0.87 11.23
C PHE A 39 14.18 0.21 11.33
N ARG A 40 12.90 -0.12 11.05
CA ARG A 40 11.79 0.81 11.30
C ARG A 40 11.72 1.25 12.78
N VAL A 41 12.15 0.41 13.71
CA VAL A 41 12.21 0.71 15.14
C VAL A 41 13.23 1.82 15.45
N VAL A 42 14.34 1.88 14.72
CA VAL A 42 15.38 2.89 14.91
C VAL A 42 14.98 4.27 14.35
N ARG A 43 14.07 4.33 13.38
CA ARG A 43 13.59 5.59 12.80
C ARG A 43 12.73 6.43 13.75
N ALA A 44 11.96 5.78 14.62
CA ALA A 44 11.01 6.45 15.50
C ALA A 44 11.64 7.47 16.46
N PRO A 45 12.74 7.16 17.20
CA PRO A 45 13.38 8.12 18.08
C PRO A 45 13.90 9.36 17.34
N VAL A 46 14.42 9.19 16.12
CA VAL A 46 14.95 10.28 15.30
C VAL A 46 13.83 11.23 14.86
N ALA A 47 12.66 10.70 14.52
CA ALA A 47 11.50 11.52 14.14
C ALA A 47 10.93 12.30 15.34
N MET A 48 10.84 11.67 16.53
CA MET A 48 10.39 12.34 17.75
C MET A 48 11.33 13.46 18.20
N VAL A 49 12.64 13.24 18.14
CA VAL A 49 13.65 14.27 18.47
C VAL A 49 13.57 15.42 17.48
N LYS A 50 13.40 15.15 16.17
CA LYS A 50 13.20 16.21 15.17
C LYS A 50 11.93 17.02 15.41
N LYS A 51 10.78 16.39 15.71
CA LYS A 51 9.52 17.10 16.03
C LYS A 51 9.66 17.98 17.27
N LYS A 52 10.47 17.58 18.27
CA LYS A 52 10.67 18.33 19.52
C LYS A 52 11.65 19.51 19.36
N ILE A 53 12.65 19.39 18.50
CA ILE A 53 13.72 20.38 18.30
C ILE A 53 13.39 21.34 17.15
N PHE A 54 12.81 20.85 16.07
CA PHE A 54 12.50 21.65 14.89
C PHE A 54 10.98 21.75 14.71
N ARG A 55 10.41 22.87 15.12
CA ARG A 55 9.04 23.31 14.76
C ARG A 55 8.91 23.62 13.24
N GLU A 56 9.59 22.89 12.41
CA GLU A 56 9.67 23.22 10.99
C GLU A 56 8.40 22.83 10.21
N LYS A 57 7.90 23.82 9.46
CA LYS A 57 6.64 23.81 8.71
C LYS A 57 6.63 22.93 7.44
N LYS A 58 7.75 22.33 7.03
CA LYS A 58 7.84 21.53 5.81
C LYS A 58 8.48 20.16 6.08
N LEU A 59 7.74 19.11 5.71
CA LEU A 59 8.25 17.73 5.73
C LEU A 59 9.35 17.59 4.68
N LYS A 60 10.57 17.22 5.09
CA LYS A 60 11.71 17.01 4.21
C LYS A 60 12.45 15.74 4.59
N PHE A 61 12.56 14.82 3.66
CA PHE A 61 13.33 13.58 3.82
C PHE A 61 14.74 13.74 3.28
N LEU A 62 15.69 13.08 3.94
CA LEU A 62 17.08 13.05 3.51
C LEU A 62 17.22 12.15 2.28
N ILE A 63 17.61 12.72 1.14
CA ILE A 63 17.95 12.00 -0.07
C ILE A 63 19.46 11.81 -0.11
N PRO A 64 19.99 10.58 -0.29
CA PRO A 64 21.44 10.34 -0.30
C PRO A 64 22.12 11.01 -1.49
N ALA A 65 23.00 11.97 -1.22
CA ALA A 65 23.70 12.72 -2.26
C ALA A 65 25.04 12.09 -2.68
N ASN A 66 25.68 11.29 -1.81
CA ASN A 66 27.00 10.72 -2.06
C ASN A 66 27.05 9.19 -1.89
N LYS A 67 28.15 8.56 -2.33
CA LYS A 67 28.32 7.10 -2.31
C LYS A 67 28.24 6.50 -0.89
N TRP A 68 28.76 7.17 0.13
CA TRP A 68 28.70 6.73 1.52
C TRP A 68 27.25 6.66 2.04
N GLN A 69 26.49 7.71 1.79
CA GLN A 69 25.08 7.75 2.17
C GLN A 69 24.29 6.65 1.46
N ARG A 70 24.55 6.44 0.16
CA ARG A 70 23.92 5.34 -0.62
C ARG A 70 24.22 3.98 0.00
N MET A 71 25.48 3.73 0.42
CA MET A 71 25.87 2.48 1.07
C MET A 71 25.12 2.27 2.38
N ILE A 72 25.01 3.28 3.25
CA ILE A 72 24.24 3.21 4.49
C ILE A 72 22.77 2.89 4.19
N TRP A 73 22.18 3.58 3.21
CA TRP A 73 20.79 3.33 2.81
C TRP A 73 20.59 1.96 2.18
N SER A 74 21.57 1.43 1.45
CA SER A 74 21.53 0.04 0.94
C SER A 74 21.45 -0.99 2.08
N VAL A 75 22.20 -0.79 3.16
CA VAL A 75 22.12 -1.65 4.35
C VAL A 75 20.75 -1.53 5.02
N VAL A 76 20.24 -0.31 5.20
CA VAL A 76 18.93 -0.06 5.84
C VAL A 76 17.77 -0.69 5.05
N PHE A 77 17.77 -0.53 3.73
CA PHE A 77 16.74 -1.12 2.88
C PHE A 77 16.98 -2.59 2.57
N GLY A 78 18.24 -3.03 2.51
CA GLY A 78 18.60 -4.43 2.36
C GLY A 78 18.16 -5.32 3.53
N SER A 79 17.87 -4.72 4.69
CA SER A 79 17.33 -5.43 5.85
C SER A 79 15.86 -5.87 5.70
N SER A 80 15.13 -5.35 4.72
CA SER A 80 13.78 -5.82 4.36
C SER A 80 13.86 -7.15 3.62
N MET A 81 14.27 -8.21 4.32
CA MET A 81 14.55 -9.53 3.72
C MET A 81 13.37 -10.48 3.79
N LEU A 82 12.51 -10.35 4.78
CA LEU A 82 11.40 -11.27 5.04
C LEU A 82 10.06 -10.65 4.63
N PRO A 83 9.10 -11.47 4.15
CA PRO A 83 7.72 -11.04 4.00
C PRO A 83 7.14 -10.60 5.34
N ALA A 84 6.34 -9.56 5.33
CA ALA A 84 5.61 -9.11 6.51
C ALA A 84 4.47 -10.07 6.87
N GLN A 85 4.09 -10.10 8.15
CA GLN A 85 2.90 -10.83 8.59
C GLN A 85 1.66 -10.26 7.89
N GLY A 86 0.98 -11.10 7.11
CA GLY A 86 -0.20 -10.74 6.32
C GLY A 86 -0.01 -10.81 4.81
N VAL A 87 1.19 -11.16 4.33
CA VAL A 87 1.44 -11.37 2.90
C VAL A 87 0.59 -12.52 2.34
N GLU A 88 0.32 -13.56 3.13
CA GLU A 88 -0.56 -14.66 2.69
C GLU A 88 -2.01 -14.18 2.50
N LEU A 89 -2.53 -13.39 3.44
CA LEU A 89 -3.85 -12.77 3.30
C LEU A 89 -3.88 -11.82 2.08
N LEU A 90 -2.81 -11.07 1.83
CA LEU A 90 -2.69 -10.22 0.64
C LEU A 90 -2.81 -11.03 -0.65
N ARG A 91 -2.15 -12.21 -0.73
CA ARG A 91 -2.28 -13.11 -1.89
C ARG A 91 -3.71 -13.62 -2.03
N GLU A 92 -4.32 -14.07 -0.94
CA GLU A 92 -5.71 -14.55 -0.93
C GLU A 92 -6.66 -13.44 -1.43
N MET A 93 -6.58 -12.24 -0.85
CA MET A 93 -7.42 -11.12 -1.28
C MET A 93 -7.20 -10.74 -2.75
N ALA A 94 -5.97 -10.83 -3.26
CA ALA A 94 -5.66 -10.51 -4.66
C ALA A 94 -6.29 -11.49 -5.67
N THR A 95 -6.75 -12.66 -5.24
CA THR A 95 -7.52 -13.60 -6.10
C THR A 95 -8.98 -13.16 -6.30
N ASP A 96 -9.52 -12.34 -5.41
CA ASP A 96 -10.86 -11.78 -5.50
C ASP A 96 -10.85 -10.56 -6.43
N PRO A 97 -11.60 -10.56 -7.56
CA PRO A 97 -11.59 -9.49 -8.56
C PRO A 97 -12.10 -8.14 -8.04
N ARG A 98 -12.69 -8.10 -6.85
CA ARG A 98 -13.09 -6.85 -6.19
C ARG A 98 -11.88 -6.02 -5.77
N TRP A 99 -10.75 -6.66 -5.45
CA TRP A 99 -9.55 -6.01 -4.94
C TRP A 99 -8.54 -5.72 -6.06
N GLU A 100 -7.96 -4.54 -6.02
CA GLU A 100 -6.88 -4.13 -6.90
C GLU A 100 -5.75 -3.54 -6.07
N PHE A 101 -4.66 -4.31 -5.92
CA PHE A 101 -3.51 -3.89 -5.13
C PHE A 101 -2.45 -3.20 -5.99
N HIS A 102 -1.90 -2.12 -5.46
CA HIS A 102 -0.83 -1.34 -6.07
C HIS A 102 0.33 -1.20 -5.10
N LEU A 103 1.53 -1.58 -5.53
CA LEU A 103 2.73 -1.30 -4.76
C LEU A 103 3.20 0.12 -5.05
N VAL A 104 3.43 0.93 -4.00
CA VAL A 104 3.86 2.32 -4.13
C VAL A 104 5.01 2.57 -3.16
N THR A 105 6.23 2.42 -3.61
CA THR A 105 7.42 2.53 -2.76
C THR A 105 8.31 3.70 -3.16
N ALA A 106 8.72 4.46 -2.15
CA ALA A 106 9.67 5.55 -2.32
C ALA A 106 11.14 5.10 -2.19
N ARG A 107 11.42 3.80 -2.38
CA ARG A 107 12.80 3.31 -2.50
C ARG A 107 13.55 4.09 -3.56
N PHE A 108 14.81 4.40 -3.26
CA PHE A 108 15.67 5.11 -4.20
C PHE A 108 15.93 4.30 -5.49
N SER A 109 16.18 5.02 -6.57
CA SER A 109 16.37 4.45 -7.91
C SER A 109 17.42 3.35 -7.96
N PHE A 110 18.50 3.44 -7.19
CA PHE A 110 19.59 2.44 -7.13
C PHE A 110 19.23 1.13 -6.40
N LEU A 111 18.02 1.00 -5.81
CA LEU A 111 17.54 -0.20 -5.11
C LEU A 111 16.40 -0.94 -5.85
N GLN A 112 16.14 -0.56 -7.09
CA GLN A 112 14.98 -1.09 -7.83
C GLN A 112 15.15 -2.56 -8.24
N ASP A 113 16.35 -2.94 -8.66
CA ASP A 113 16.65 -4.33 -9.05
C ASP A 113 16.49 -5.31 -7.88
N ASP A 114 16.86 -4.88 -6.69
CA ASP A 114 16.71 -5.68 -5.46
C ASP A 114 15.24 -5.88 -5.11
N LEU A 115 14.40 -4.87 -5.34
CA LEU A 115 12.95 -4.98 -5.14
C LEU A 115 12.32 -6.00 -6.11
N ALA A 116 12.66 -5.92 -7.39
CA ALA A 116 12.14 -6.85 -8.39
C ALA A 116 12.52 -8.30 -8.09
N LYS A 117 13.78 -8.55 -7.73
CA LYS A 117 14.25 -9.87 -7.29
C LYS A 117 13.51 -10.37 -6.05
N TRP A 118 13.30 -9.47 -5.08
CA TRP A 118 12.61 -9.82 -3.84
C TRP A 118 11.13 -10.19 -4.09
N LEU A 119 10.41 -9.41 -4.90
CA LEU A 119 9.02 -9.69 -5.27
C LEU A 119 8.90 -11.05 -5.98
N ASN A 120 9.78 -11.31 -6.94
CA ASN A 120 9.80 -12.58 -7.67
C ASN A 120 10.09 -13.76 -6.73
N LYS A 121 11.13 -13.66 -5.89
CA LYS A 121 11.50 -14.70 -4.91
C LYS A 121 10.35 -15.05 -3.97
N ASN A 122 9.53 -14.06 -3.60
CA ASN A 122 8.42 -14.25 -2.67
C ASN A 122 7.06 -14.45 -3.39
N GLY A 123 7.02 -14.65 -4.71
CA GLY A 123 5.79 -14.90 -5.46
C GLY A 123 4.76 -13.76 -5.35
N LEU A 124 5.23 -12.51 -5.36
CA LEU A 124 4.38 -11.33 -5.20
C LEU A 124 4.29 -10.46 -6.47
N THR A 125 4.95 -10.85 -7.55
CA THR A 125 4.97 -10.06 -8.79
C THR A 125 3.55 -9.90 -9.35
N ASP A 126 2.76 -10.95 -9.37
CA ASP A 126 1.42 -10.98 -9.95
C ASP A 126 0.30 -10.53 -8.99
N VAL A 127 0.65 -10.32 -7.72
CA VAL A 127 -0.29 -9.81 -6.69
C VAL A 127 -0.63 -8.34 -6.93
N PHE A 128 0.32 -7.58 -7.49
CA PHE A 128 0.17 -6.16 -7.70
C PHE A 128 -0.23 -5.83 -9.13
N LYS A 129 -1.35 -5.13 -9.30
CA LYS A 129 -1.76 -4.58 -10.60
C LYS A 129 -0.73 -3.62 -11.18
N THR A 130 -0.09 -2.82 -10.33
CA THR A 130 1.04 -1.95 -10.70
C THR A 130 2.08 -1.89 -9.61
N ILE A 131 3.34 -1.75 -10.01
CA ILE A 131 4.49 -1.49 -9.14
C ILE A 131 5.02 -0.11 -9.47
N ASN A 132 4.87 0.84 -8.53
CA ASN A 132 5.22 2.23 -8.72
C ASN A 132 6.47 2.56 -7.91
N LEU A 133 7.54 2.91 -8.60
CA LEU A 133 8.87 3.17 -8.07
C LEU A 133 9.21 4.66 -8.19
N ASN A 134 9.87 5.20 -7.17
CA ASN A 134 10.35 6.58 -7.17
C ASN A 134 11.65 6.71 -8.01
N LYS A 135 11.51 6.68 -9.34
CA LYS A 135 12.64 6.70 -10.27
C LYS A 135 13.43 8.01 -10.28
N LYS A 136 12.82 9.10 -9.82
CA LYS A 136 13.42 10.44 -9.80
C LYS A 136 14.01 10.82 -8.45
N ASP A 137 13.93 9.91 -7.46
CA ASP A 137 14.32 10.16 -6.08
C ASP A 137 13.64 11.41 -5.50
N ASP A 138 12.36 11.63 -5.87
CA ASP A 138 11.53 12.71 -5.34
C ASP A 138 11.27 12.53 -3.84
N GLN A 139 10.78 13.58 -3.19
CA GLN A 139 10.38 13.51 -1.79
C GLN A 139 9.30 12.44 -1.58
N PRO A 140 9.47 11.45 -0.68
CA PRO A 140 8.60 10.29 -0.53
C PRO A 140 7.12 10.61 -0.41
N HIS A 141 6.76 11.61 0.38
CA HIS A 141 5.38 12.00 0.61
C HIS A 141 4.72 12.62 -0.63
N LEU A 142 5.48 13.38 -1.44
CA LEU A 142 4.97 13.98 -2.68
C LEU A 142 4.79 12.92 -3.76
N PHE A 143 5.79 12.04 -3.92
CA PHE A 143 5.70 10.91 -4.84
C PHE A 143 4.47 10.03 -4.52
N LYS A 144 4.30 9.62 -3.26
CA LYS A 144 3.15 8.79 -2.85
C LYS A 144 1.82 9.50 -3.10
N GLU A 145 1.71 10.79 -2.79
CA GLU A 145 0.51 11.59 -3.07
C GLU A 145 0.15 11.60 -4.56
N GLU A 146 1.14 11.83 -5.43
CA GLU A 146 0.97 11.84 -6.88
C GLU A 146 0.46 10.49 -7.39
N ILE A 147 1.12 9.39 -7.00
CA ILE A 147 0.73 8.04 -7.43
C ILE A 147 -0.67 7.68 -6.93
N MET A 148 -0.98 7.97 -5.67
CA MET A 148 -2.30 7.69 -5.08
C MET A 148 -3.42 8.42 -5.84
N LYS A 149 -3.21 9.68 -6.19
CA LYS A 149 -4.17 10.45 -7.01
C LYS A 149 -4.33 9.85 -8.40
N ARG A 150 -3.22 9.56 -9.09
CA ARG A 150 -3.21 8.99 -10.44
C ARG A 150 -3.96 7.65 -10.52
N LEU A 151 -3.77 6.78 -9.49
CA LEU A 151 -4.40 5.47 -9.42
C LEU A 151 -5.81 5.51 -8.82
N ASN A 152 -6.24 6.66 -8.31
CA ASN A 152 -7.49 6.82 -7.57
C ASN A 152 -7.62 5.78 -6.46
N VAL A 153 -6.61 5.70 -5.60
CA VAL A 153 -6.52 4.74 -4.49
C VAL A 153 -7.56 5.07 -3.41
N HIS A 154 -8.31 4.09 -2.95
CA HIS A 154 -9.30 4.25 -1.88
C HIS A 154 -8.68 4.10 -0.49
N TYR A 155 -7.72 3.18 -0.35
CA TYR A 155 -7.00 2.87 0.88
C TYR A 155 -5.50 2.89 0.62
N PHE A 156 -4.74 3.44 1.56
CA PHE A 156 -3.29 3.41 1.48
C PHE A 156 -2.68 2.98 2.81
N VAL A 157 -1.72 2.04 2.78
CA VAL A 157 -1.05 1.51 3.97
C VAL A 157 0.41 1.91 3.96
N ASP A 158 0.87 2.53 5.04
CA ASP A 158 2.26 3.00 5.20
C ASP A 158 2.74 2.80 6.64
N ASP A 159 4.04 2.62 6.86
CA ASP A 159 4.63 2.49 8.19
C ASP A 159 5.22 3.80 8.72
N ASN A 160 5.41 4.79 7.88
CA ASN A 160 6.02 6.06 8.24
C ASN A 160 4.96 7.08 8.70
N LEU A 161 4.92 7.38 10.00
CA LEU A 161 3.94 8.28 10.60
C LEU A 161 3.92 9.68 9.94
N ASP A 162 5.08 10.23 9.57
CA ASP A 162 5.14 11.57 8.95
C ASP A 162 4.46 11.57 7.57
N ILE A 163 4.61 10.48 6.79
CA ILE A 163 3.94 10.30 5.50
C ILE A 163 2.44 10.08 5.73
N VAL A 164 2.08 9.22 6.69
CA VAL A 164 0.68 8.93 7.05
C VAL A 164 -0.06 10.22 7.41
N GLU A 165 0.50 11.03 8.32
CA GLU A 165 -0.10 12.31 8.71
C GLU A 165 -0.23 13.30 7.54
N TYR A 166 0.78 13.35 6.67
CA TYR A 166 0.75 14.19 5.49
C TYR A 166 -0.37 13.77 4.54
N LEU A 167 -0.45 12.49 4.19
CA LEU A 167 -1.43 11.96 3.25
C LEU A 167 -2.85 12.02 3.81
N ALA A 168 -3.04 11.74 5.11
CA ALA A 168 -4.36 11.81 5.77
C ALA A 168 -4.97 13.23 5.69
N LYS A 169 -4.15 14.28 5.80
CA LYS A 169 -4.60 15.68 5.64
C LYS A 169 -5.14 15.98 4.24
N LYS A 170 -4.76 15.21 3.21
CA LYS A 170 -5.20 15.39 1.82
C LYS A 170 -6.63 14.86 1.56
N LYS A 171 -7.11 13.97 2.42
CA LYS A 171 -8.47 13.38 2.34
C LYS A 171 -8.81 12.69 0.99
N ASN A 172 -7.78 12.26 0.24
CA ASN A 172 -7.97 11.61 -1.06
C ASN A 172 -8.22 10.10 -0.94
N ALA A 173 -7.83 9.50 0.19
CA ALA A 173 -7.97 8.08 0.52
C ALA A 173 -8.02 7.92 2.04
N LYS A 174 -8.49 6.77 2.52
CA LYS A 174 -8.29 6.37 3.93
C LYS A 174 -6.86 5.86 4.11
N ILE A 175 -6.10 6.48 5.02
CA ILE A 175 -4.70 6.14 5.27
C ILE A 175 -4.61 5.26 6.48
N TYR A 176 -4.02 4.07 6.32
CA TYR A 176 -3.80 3.07 7.34
C TYR A 176 -2.34 3.08 7.75
N TRP A 177 -2.10 3.14 9.06
CA TRP A 177 -0.75 3.20 9.60
C TRP A 177 -0.35 1.88 10.24
N ILE A 178 0.76 1.29 9.78
CA ILE A 178 1.39 0.18 10.49
C ILE A 178 2.39 0.77 11.49
N TYR A 179 1.97 0.85 12.77
CA TYR A 179 2.79 1.43 13.81
C TYR A 179 3.91 0.47 14.26
N ASN A 180 5.01 1.03 14.76
CA ASN A 180 6.02 0.28 15.48
C ASN A 180 5.75 0.30 17.01
N PHE A 181 6.44 -0.56 17.76
CA PHE A 181 6.23 -0.68 19.21
C PHE A 181 6.39 0.65 19.97
N ILE A 182 7.33 1.49 19.55
CA ILE A 182 7.63 2.77 20.22
C ILE A 182 6.49 3.77 20.03
N ASP A 183 5.83 3.75 18.88
CA ASP A 183 4.76 4.69 18.53
C ASP A 183 3.36 4.19 18.93
N ARG A 184 3.28 3.07 19.66
CA ARG A 184 2.02 2.43 20.04
C ARG A 184 1.03 3.38 20.75
N SER A 185 1.54 4.31 21.55
CA SER A 185 0.72 5.29 22.29
C SER A 185 0.24 6.46 21.44
N TYR A 186 0.78 6.65 20.22
CA TYR A 186 0.38 7.78 19.39
C TYR A 186 -1.09 7.66 18.94
N PRO A 187 -1.91 8.70 19.11
CA PRO A 187 -3.33 8.67 18.76
C PRO A 187 -3.50 8.79 17.25
N TYR A 188 -3.87 7.70 16.61
CA TYR A 188 -4.26 7.65 15.20
C TYR A 188 -5.39 6.63 15.03
N GLU A 189 -6.44 6.97 14.30
CA GLU A 189 -7.66 6.17 14.18
C GLU A 189 -7.42 4.83 13.49
N PHE A 190 -6.79 4.84 12.30
CA PHE A 190 -6.55 3.65 11.48
C PHE A 190 -5.14 3.11 11.68
N LYS A 191 -4.77 2.76 12.94
CA LYS A 191 -3.46 2.20 13.25
C LYS A 191 -3.52 0.72 13.55
N TYR A 192 -2.58 -0.02 12.98
CA TYR A 192 -2.51 -1.47 13.06
C TYR A 192 -1.08 -1.94 13.33
N PRO A 193 -0.88 -3.08 14.04
CA PRO A 193 0.47 -3.57 14.37
C PRO A 193 1.20 -4.17 13.17
N TYR A 194 0.49 -4.71 12.18
CA TYR A 194 1.03 -5.38 11.00
C TYR A 194 0.01 -5.45 9.86
N LEU A 195 0.48 -5.83 8.66
CA LEU A 195 -0.29 -5.79 7.42
C LEU A 195 -1.59 -6.59 7.50
N GLU A 196 -1.59 -7.81 8.07
CA GLU A 196 -2.80 -8.64 8.14
C GLU A 196 -3.95 -7.92 8.84
N LYS A 197 -3.67 -7.25 9.98
CA LYS A 197 -4.70 -6.50 10.70
C LYS A 197 -5.18 -5.28 9.92
N ALA A 198 -4.30 -4.62 9.18
CA ALA A 198 -4.68 -3.51 8.31
C ALA A 198 -5.59 -3.98 7.16
N LEU A 199 -5.25 -5.10 6.50
CA LEU A 199 -6.06 -5.67 5.42
C LEU A 199 -7.44 -6.12 5.90
N ARG A 200 -7.52 -6.79 7.06
CA ARG A 200 -8.81 -7.15 7.68
C ARG A 200 -9.64 -5.91 8.03
N GLY A 201 -9.01 -4.86 8.54
CA GLY A 201 -9.67 -3.58 8.80
C GLY A 201 -10.20 -2.90 7.53
N ILE A 202 -9.49 -3.02 6.40
CA ILE A 202 -9.96 -2.54 5.09
C ILE A 202 -11.17 -3.37 4.64
N ALA A 203 -11.10 -4.70 4.69
CA ALA A 203 -12.18 -5.58 4.29
C ALA A 203 -13.46 -5.32 5.09
N THR A 204 -13.37 -5.23 6.42
CA THR A 204 -14.53 -4.92 7.29
C THR A 204 -15.15 -3.57 6.95
N ASN A 205 -14.37 -2.55 6.58
CA ASN A 205 -14.92 -1.26 6.18
C ASN A 205 -15.69 -1.33 4.84
N GLU A 206 -15.33 -2.24 3.94
CA GLU A 206 -16.03 -2.41 2.65
C GLU A 206 -17.27 -3.29 2.78
N ASP A 207 -17.26 -4.28 3.67
CA ASP A 207 -18.41 -5.14 3.92
C ASP A 207 -19.55 -4.41 4.67
N THR A 208 -19.29 -3.19 5.20
CA THR A 208 -20.26 -2.37 5.92
C THR A 208 -21.01 -1.39 4.98
N PHE A 209 -20.66 -1.32 3.70
CA PHE A 209 -21.27 -0.51 2.66
C PHE A 209 -21.88 -1.37 1.56
#